data_d9e879450ab13e229f122668992a564b
#
_entry.id   d9e879450ab13e229f122668992a564b
#
_cell.length_a   1.000
_cell.length_b   1.000
_cell.length_c   1.000
_cell.angle_alpha   90.00
_cell.angle_beta   90.00
_cell.angle_gamma   90.00
#
_symmetry.space_group_name_H-M   'P 1'
#
loop_
_entity.id
_entity.type
_entity.pdbx_description
1 polymer ?
#
loop_
_entity_poly.entity_id
_entity_poly.type
_entity_poly.pdbx_seq_one_letter_code
_entity_poly.pdbx_strand_id
1 'polypeptide(L)'
;MQVRVLGCSGAIARDCRTTSFLIDGRILIDAGTGVGDLTLDEMQAVDDVFLTHSHLDHIAALPMMLDAVASRRAEPLRLHALPDTIAALQQHIFNDVIWPDFSRIPSQTRPFVRYLPLQVGQVLQAAGIDIEVLPARHTVPAVG
;
A
#
# COMPACT_ATOMS: atom_id res chain seq x y z
N MET A 1 -16.45 -5.87 10.64
CA MET A 1 -15.61 -5.13 9.69
C MET A 1 -15.80 -3.64 9.95
N GLN A 2 -14.74 -2.92 10.24
CA GLN A 2 -14.71 -1.47 10.43
C GLN A 2 -13.87 -0.85 9.30
N VAL A 3 -14.38 0.17 8.62
CA VAL A 3 -13.65 0.93 7.62
C VAL A 3 -13.43 2.34 8.15
N ARG A 4 -12.16 2.75 8.25
CA ARG A 4 -11.77 4.11 8.60
C ARG A 4 -11.25 4.82 7.35
N VAL A 5 -11.90 5.91 6.95
CA VAL A 5 -11.47 6.75 5.84
C VAL A 5 -10.35 7.65 6.35
N LEU A 6 -9.14 7.45 5.86
CA LEU A 6 -7.97 8.29 6.19
C LEU A 6 -7.85 9.44 5.19
N GLY A 7 -8.27 9.21 3.96
CA GLY A 7 -8.30 10.20 2.89
C GLY A 7 -9.15 9.74 1.72
N CYS A 8 -9.79 10.69 1.05
CA CYS A 8 -10.64 10.43 -0.12
C CYS A 8 -10.65 11.61 -1.11
N SER A 9 -9.64 12.49 -1.04
CA SER A 9 -9.47 13.61 -1.97
C SER A 9 -8.49 13.24 -3.08
N GLY A 10 -8.70 13.75 -4.30
CA GLY A 10 -7.76 13.59 -5.41
C GLY A 10 -6.57 14.56 -5.35
N ALA A 11 -6.50 15.43 -4.32
CA ALA A 11 -5.42 16.41 -4.14
C ALA A 11 -5.23 16.73 -2.66
N ILE A 12 -4.11 17.38 -2.35
CA ILE A 12 -3.79 17.81 -0.98
C ILE A 12 -4.19 19.26 -0.72
N ALA A 13 -4.74 19.51 0.47
CA ALA A 13 -4.94 20.82 1.05
C ALA A 13 -4.93 20.68 2.58
N ARG A 14 -5.18 21.80 3.31
CA ARG A 14 -5.13 21.79 4.77
C ARG A 14 -5.94 20.64 5.38
N ASP A 15 -7.16 20.41 4.94
CA ASP A 15 -8.07 19.40 5.48
C ASP A 15 -8.42 18.32 4.44
N CYS A 16 -7.56 18.18 3.40
CA CYS A 16 -7.71 17.19 2.34
C CYS A 16 -6.53 16.23 2.35
N ARG A 17 -6.83 14.95 2.42
CA ARG A 17 -5.88 13.84 2.31
C ARG A 17 -6.21 12.98 1.11
N THR A 18 -5.20 12.54 0.40
CA THR A 18 -5.40 11.65 -0.74
C THR A 18 -5.74 10.23 -0.29
N THR A 19 -6.23 9.43 -1.23
CA THR A 19 -6.95 8.18 -1.01
C THR A 19 -6.20 7.18 -0.13
N SER A 20 -6.84 6.81 0.97
CA SER A 20 -6.42 5.68 1.81
C SER A 20 -7.54 5.26 2.77
N PHE A 21 -7.78 3.95 2.88
CA PHE A 21 -8.80 3.37 3.75
C PHE A 21 -8.17 2.29 4.62
N LEU A 22 -8.38 2.37 5.93
CA LEU A 22 -7.91 1.35 6.87
C LEU A 22 -9.08 0.45 7.26
N ILE A 23 -8.91 -0.86 7.05
CA ILE A 23 -9.92 -1.89 7.37
C ILE A 23 -9.43 -2.71 8.56
N ASP A 24 -10.26 -2.75 9.62
CA ASP A 24 -10.04 -3.47 10.88
C ASP A 24 -8.63 -3.28 11.47
N GLY A 25 -8.00 -2.11 11.19
CA GLY A 25 -6.67 -1.76 11.67
C GLY A 25 -5.52 -2.59 11.08
N ARG A 26 -5.78 -3.45 10.08
CA ARG A 26 -4.81 -4.43 9.56
C ARG A 26 -4.60 -4.38 8.06
N ILE A 27 -5.57 -3.90 7.31
CA ILE A 27 -5.53 -3.82 5.85
C ILE A 27 -5.63 -2.36 5.44
N LEU A 28 -4.73 -1.92 4.59
CA LEU A 28 -4.75 -0.60 4.00
C LEU A 28 -5.09 -0.72 2.51
N ILE A 29 -6.13 -0.01 2.07
CA ILE A 29 -6.46 0.15 0.65
C ILE A 29 -5.97 1.52 0.22
N ASP A 30 -5.02 1.53 -0.69
CA ASP A 30 -4.20 2.67 -1.10
C ASP A 30 -3.43 3.34 0.05
N ALA A 31 -2.33 3.96 -0.29
CA ALA A 31 -1.41 4.60 0.65
C ALA A 31 -1.14 6.05 0.26
N GLY A 32 -2.21 6.82 0.10
CA GLY A 32 -2.15 8.27 -0.10
C GLY A 32 -1.77 9.01 1.19
N THR A 33 -1.81 10.32 1.14
CA THR A 33 -1.32 11.17 2.25
C THR A 33 -2.10 11.02 3.55
N GLY A 34 -3.31 10.43 3.52
CA GLY A 34 -4.09 10.11 4.72
C GLY A 34 -3.42 9.13 5.68
N VAL A 35 -2.50 8.31 5.20
CA VAL A 35 -1.69 7.41 6.04
C VAL A 35 -0.91 8.18 7.11
N GLY A 36 -0.50 9.42 6.83
CA GLY A 36 0.22 10.26 7.78
C GLY A 36 -0.58 10.65 9.04
N ASP A 37 -1.89 10.42 9.06
CA ASP A 37 -2.74 10.66 10.24
C ASP A 37 -2.81 9.42 11.17
N LEU A 38 -2.16 8.30 10.80
CA LEU A 38 -2.01 7.12 11.67
C LEU A 38 -0.89 7.31 12.68
N THR A 39 -1.09 6.77 13.88
CA THR A 39 0.00 6.62 14.84
C THR A 39 1.01 5.58 14.35
N LEU A 40 2.22 5.62 14.89
CA LEU A 40 3.25 4.65 14.55
C LEU A 40 2.84 3.20 14.86
N ASP A 41 2.10 2.98 15.95
CA ASP A 41 1.61 1.66 16.32
C ASP A 41 0.50 1.17 15.37
N GLU A 42 -0.38 2.08 14.91
CA GLU A 42 -1.37 1.76 13.89
C GLU A 42 -0.71 1.41 12.55
N MET A 43 0.30 2.18 12.10
CA MET A 43 1.08 1.86 10.90
C MET A 43 1.78 0.50 11.02
N GLN A 44 2.37 0.21 12.20
CA GLN A 44 3.04 -1.07 12.45
C GLN A 44 2.07 -2.26 12.41
N ALA A 45 0.80 -2.05 12.77
CA ALA A 45 -0.23 -3.09 12.78
C ALA A 45 -0.77 -3.44 11.38
N VAL A 46 -0.52 -2.61 10.38
CA VAL A 46 -0.93 -2.90 8.99
C VAL A 46 -0.09 -4.04 8.44
N ASP A 47 -0.72 -5.15 8.08
CA ASP A 47 -0.04 -6.33 7.51
C ASP A 47 -0.12 -6.39 6.00
N ASP A 48 -1.23 -5.90 5.43
CA ASP A 48 -1.54 -5.95 4.02
C ASP A 48 -1.83 -4.54 3.49
N VAL A 49 -1.20 -4.17 2.39
CA VAL A 49 -1.51 -2.97 1.62
C VAL A 49 -1.97 -3.42 0.23
N PHE A 50 -3.15 -2.98 -0.18
CA PHE A 50 -3.69 -3.18 -1.52
C PHE A 50 -3.64 -1.86 -2.27
N LEU A 51 -2.99 -1.83 -3.41
CA LEU A 51 -2.95 -0.65 -4.27
C LEU A 51 -3.88 -0.84 -5.46
N THR A 52 -4.77 0.11 -5.63
CA THR A 52 -5.69 0.11 -6.77
C THR A 52 -4.96 0.41 -8.08
N HIS A 53 -4.00 1.33 -8.07
CA HIS A 53 -3.17 1.70 -9.22
C HIS A 53 -1.95 2.55 -8.80
N SER A 54 -1.13 2.96 -9.78
CA SER A 54 0.19 3.57 -9.54
C SER A 54 0.21 5.10 -9.41
N HIS A 55 -0.94 5.79 -9.44
CA HIS A 55 -0.93 7.26 -9.31
C HIS A 55 -0.46 7.70 -7.93
N LEU A 56 0.24 8.84 -7.90
CA LEU A 56 0.93 9.31 -6.71
C LEU A 56 0.00 9.59 -5.53
N ASP A 57 -1.22 10.05 -5.78
CA ASP A 57 -2.24 10.29 -4.75
C ASP A 57 -2.73 9.00 -4.06
N HIS A 58 -2.39 7.82 -4.62
CA HIS A 58 -2.68 6.50 -4.05
C HIS A 58 -1.45 5.82 -3.42
N ILE A 59 -0.23 6.32 -3.67
CA ILE A 59 1.00 5.65 -3.22
C ILE A 59 1.96 6.59 -2.46
N ALA A 60 1.68 7.89 -2.36
CA ALA A 60 2.63 8.90 -1.89
C ALA A 60 3.18 8.64 -0.49
N ALA A 61 2.40 8.12 0.43
CA ALA A 61 2.84 7.85 1.80
C ALA A 61 3.49 6.47 1.99
N LEU A 62 3.38 5.56 1.01
CA LEU A 62 3.87 4.19 1.15
C LEU A 62 5.38 4.10 1.48
N PRO A 63 6.29 4.82 0.79
CA PRO A 63 7.71 4.76 1.10
C PRO A 63 8.03 5.22 2.52
N MET A 64 7.44 6.32 2.97
CA MET A 64 7.66 6.88 4.30
C MET A 64 7.03 6.02 5.40
N MET A 65 5.85 5.43 5.15
CA MET A 65 5.23 4.47 6.07
C MET A 65 6.12 3.24 6.26
N LEU A 66 6.63 2.67 5.16
CA LEU A 66 7.54 1.52 5.23
C LEU A 66 8.80 1.87 6.03
N ASP A 67 9.43 3.01 5.77
CA ASP A 67 10.61 3.46 6.50
C ASP A 67 10.35 3.59 8.01
N ALA A 68 9.20 4.14 8.38
CA ALA A 68 8.82 4.34 9.77
C ALA A 68 8.67 3.03 10.56
N VAL A 69 8.21 1.94 9.92
CA VAL A 69 7.84 0.71 10.63
C VAL A 69 8.65 -0.54 10.25
N ALA A 70 9.43 -0.51 9.18
CA ALA A 70 10.10 -1.70 8.63
C ALA A 70 10.96 -2.43 9.68
N SER A 71 11.80 -1.72 10.42
CA SER A 71 12.68 -2.30 11.45
C SER A 71 11.92 -2.76 12.70
N ARG A 72 10.68 -2.34 12.88
CA ARG A 72 9.81 -2.69 14.04
C ARG A 72 8.95 -3.93 13.77
N ARG A 73 8.91 -4.40 12.53
CA ARG A 73 8.08 -5.53 12.12
C ARG A 73 8.85 -6.84 12.17
N ALA A 74 8.18 -7.88 12.68
CA ALA A 74 8.73 -9.24 12.65
C ALA A 74 8.62 -9.86 11.25
N GLU A 75 7.53 -9.56 10.53
CA GLU A 75 7.22 -10.09 9.20
C GLU A 75 7.18 -8.98 8.15
N PRO A 76 7.52 -9.30 6.89
CA PRO A 76 7.40 -8.35 5.78
C PRO A 76 5.97 -7.81 5.65
N LEU A 77 5.84 -6.52 5.31
CA LEU A 77 4.56 -5.99 4.84
C LEU A 77 4.21 -6.63 3.48
N ARG A 78 2.99 -7.10 3.33
CA ARG A 78 2.48 -7.67 2.08
C ARG A 78 1.85 -6.56 1.22
N LEU A 79 2.44 -6.32 0.05
CA LEU A 79 1.97 -5.30 -0.89
C LEU A 79 1.34 -5.97 -2.10
N HIS A 80 0.03 -5.85 -2.18
CA HIS A 80 -0.80 -6.42 -3.24
C HIS A 80 -1.11 -5.35 -4.29
N ALA A 81 -0.78 -5.62 -5.55
CA ALA A 81 -1.06 -4.70 -6.65
C ALA A 81 -1.01 -5.43 -7.99
N LEU A 82 -1.54 -4.81 -9.06
CA LEU A 82 -1.32 -5.32 -10.41
C LEU A 82 0.18 -5.36 -10.76
N PRO A 83 0.63 -6.27 -11.63
CA PRO A 83 2.02 -6.32 -12.09
C PRO A 83 2.55 -4.98 -12.60
N ASP A 84 1.74 -4.23 -13.36
CA ASP A 84 2.10 -2.91 -13.87
C ASP A 84 2.35 -1.89 -12.74
N THR A 85 1.53 -1.92 -11.70
CA THR A 85 1.71 -1.06 -10.51
C THR A 85 2.97 -1.43 -9.74
N ILE A 86 3.24 -2.72 -9.57
CA ILE A 86 4.48 -3.22 -8.94
C ILE A 86 5.69 -2.75 -9.75
N ALA A 87 5.66 -2.92 -11.07
CA ALA A 87 6.74 -2.49 -11.95
C ALA A 87 6.98 -0.96 -11.86
N ALA A 88 5.91 -0.16 -11.81
CA ALA A 88 6.01 1.28 -11.63
C ALA A 88 6.68 1.66 -10.29
N LEU A 89 6.29 0.99 -9.19
CA LEU A 89 6.90 1.21 -7.88
C LEU A 89 8.39 0.87 -7.88
N GLN A 90 8.78 -0.28 -8.44
CA GLN A 90 10.17 -0.72 -8.52
C GLN A 90 11.02 0.18 -9.42
N GLN A 91 10.47 0.64 -10.54
CA GLN A 91 11.20 1.47 -11.48
C GLN A 91 11.35 2.91 -11.01
N HIS A 92 10.34 3.47 -10.36
CA HIS A 92 10.27 4.91 -10.12
C HIS A 92 10.31 5.34 -8.65
N ILE A 93 10.05 4.45 -7.71
CA ILE A 93 10.01 4.76 -6.27
C ILE A 93 11.10 3.97 -5.52
N PHE A 94 10.97 2.64 -5.46
CA PHE A 94 11.87 1.76 -4.71
C PHE A 94 13.06 1.32 -5.58
N ASN A 95 13.86 2.27 -6.00
CA ASN A 95 14.90 2.10 -7.03
C ASN A 95 16.31 2.48 -6.55
N ASP A 96 16.51 2.60 -5.23
CA ASP A 96 17.75 3.02 -4.58
C ASP A 96 18.21 4.46 -4.95
N VAL A 97 17.35 5.22 -5.68
CA VAL A 97 17.59 6.63 -6.04
C VAL A 97 16.57 7.53 -5.35
N ILE A 98 15.26 7.26 -5.53
CA ILE A 98 14.19 8.00 -4.86
C ILE A 98 13.98 7.44 -3.45
N TRP A 99 13.91 6.11 -3.32
CA TRP A 99 13.77 5.42 -2.04
C TRP A 99 14.46 4.06 -2.07
N PRO A 100 14.97 3.56 -0.91
CA PRO A 100 15.59 2.23 -0.84
C PRO A 100 14.67 1.13 -1.33
N ASP A 101 15.21 0.11 -1.98
CA ASP A 101 14.44 -1.06 -2.39
C ASP A 101 14.18 -1.99 -1.21
N PHE A 102 13.08 -1.77 -0.52
CA PHE A 102 12.64 -2.54 0.65
C PHE A 102 12.28 -4.00 0.34
N SER A 103 12.19 -4.38 -0.92
CA SER A 103 12.03 -5.79 -1.31
C SER A 103 13.35 -6.58 -1.27
N ARG A 104 14.47 -5.88 -1.07
CA ARG A 104 15.82 -6.48 -1.04
C ARG A 104 16.53 -6.35 0.30
N ILE A 105 16.06 -5.45 1.16
CA ILE A 105 16.66 -5.17 2.47
C ILE A 105 15.73 -5.59 3.62
N PRO A 106 16.27 -6.00 4.79
CA PRO A 106 17.69 -6.17 5.10
C PRO A 106 18.33 -7.34 4.35
N SER A 107 17.54 -8.28 3.81
CA SER A 107 18.02 -9.36 2.95
C SER A 107 16.89 -9.84 2.03
N GLN A 108 17.23 -10.52 0.94
CA GLN A 108 16.25 -11.09 0.01
C GLN A 108 15.38 -12.19 0.62
N THR A 109 15.89 -12.91 1.62
CA THR A 109 15.14 -13.96 2.31
C THR A 109 14.18 -13.41 3.35
N ARG A 110 14.48 -12.22 3.90
CA ARG A 110 13.66 -11.54 4.90
C ARG A 110 13.58 -10.04 4.59
N PRO A 111 12.89 -9.66 3.50
CA PRO A 111 12.76 -8.26 3.11
C PRO A 111 11.76 -7.53 3.99
N PHE A 112 11.76 -6.21 3.97
CA PHE A 112 10.76 -5.40 4.66
C PHE A 112 9.40 -5.40 3.95
N VAL A 113 9.38 -5.56 2.62
CA VAL A 113 8.15 -5.64 1.82
C VAL A 113 8.21 -6.85 0.88
N ARG A 114 7.06 -7.50 0.70
CA ARG A 114 6.83 -8.51 -0.34
C ARG A 114 5.77 -8.05 -1.32
N TYR A 115 6.11 -8.06 -2.58
CA TYR A 115 5.15 -7.81 -3.66
C TYR A 115 4.35 -9.08 -3.96
N LEU A 116 3.03 -8.95 -3.96
CA LEU A 116 2.07 -10.02 -4.26
C LEU A 116 1.19 -9.57 -5.43
N PRO A 117 1.45 -10.07 -6.65
CA PRO A 117 0.72 -9.61 -7.82
C PRO A 117 -0.75 -10.03 -7.77
N LEU A 118 -1.64 -9.08 -8.07
CA LEU A 118 -3.08 -9.27 -8.18
C LEU A 118 -3.50 -9.60 -9.61
N GLN A 119 -4.63 -10.30 -9.73
CA GLN A 119 -5.31 -10.54 -11.00
C GLN A 119 -6.80 -10.17 -10.85
N VAL A 120 -7.36 -9.54 -11.87
CA VAL A 120 -8.80 -9.24 -11.92
C VAL A 120 -9.62 -10.52 -11.80
N GLY A 121 -10.65 -10.50 -10.96
CA GLY A 121 -11.48 -11.66 -10.63
C GLY A 121 -10.90 -12.60 -9.57
N GLN A 122 -9.70 -12.32 -9.06
CA GLN A 122 -9.12 -13.06 -7.95
C GLN A 122 -9.88 -12.77 -6.65
N VAL A 123 -10.11 -13.81 -5.86
CA VAL A 123 -10.53 -13.69 -4.46
C VAL A 123 -9.39 -14.18 -3.58
N LEU A 124 -9.01 -13.39 -2.59
CA LEU A 124 -7.94 -13.73 -1.65
C LEU A 124 -8.35 -13.35 -0.23
N GLN A 125 -7.69 -13.95 0.75
CA GLN A 125 -7.93 -13.65 2.16
C GLN A 125 -6.80 -12.79 2.75
N ALA A 126 -7.19 -11.71 3.45
CA ALA A 126 -6.28 -10.90 4.26
C ALA A 126 -6.94 -10.60 5.61
N ALA A 127 -6.22 -10.80 6.70
CA ALA A 127 -6.71 -10.59 8.07
C ALA A 127 -8.09 -11.25 8.36
N GLY A 128 -8.39 -12.39 7.72
CA GLY A 128 -9.68 -13.09 7.87
C GLY A 128 -10.84 -12.50 7.05
N ILE A 129 -10.56 -11.58 6.16
CA ILE A 129 -11.55 -10.95 5.26
C ILE A 129 -11.30 -11.44 3.83
N ASP A 130 -12.37 -11.81 3.12
CA ASP A 130 -12.32 -12.11 1.69
C ASP A 130 -12.30 -10.80 0.89
N ILE A 131 -11.31 -10.67 0.00
CA ILE A 131 -11.12 -9.51 -0.87
C ILE A 131 -11.24 -10.00 -2.32
N GLU A 132 -12.18 -9.44 -3.05
CA GLU A 132 -12.35 -9.67 -4.48
C GLU A 132 -11.73 -8.51 -5.27
N VAL A 133 -10.93 -8.85 -6.28
CA VAL A 133 -10.26 -7.87 -7.15
C VAL A 133 -11.15 -7.57 -8.35
N LEU A 134 -11.76 -6.40 -8.37
CA LEU A 134 -12.69 -5.98 -9.43
C LEU A 134 -11.96 -5.20 -10.53
N PRO A 135 -12.44 -5.27 -11.79
CA PRO A 135 -11.89 -4.44 -12.86
C PRO A 135 -12.25 -2.96 -12.65
N ALA A 136 -11.30 -2.07 -12.86
CA ALA A 136 -11.54 -0.63 -12.88
C ALA A 136 -11.06 -0.01 -14.19
N ARG A 137 -11.72 1.08 -14.65
CA ARG A 137 -11.31 1.85 -15.82
C ARG A 137 -10.62 3.12 -15.38
N HIS A 138 -9.36 3.26 -15.77
CA HIS A 138 -8.56 4.44 -15.48
C HIS A 138 -7.59 4.72 -16.62
N THR A 139 -6.77 5.78 -16.51
CA THR A 139 -5.73 6.15 -17.49
C THR A 139 -4.50 5.23 -17.42
N VAL A 140 -4.34 4.49 -16.33
CA VAL A 140 -3.35 3.43 -16.12
C VAL A 140 -4.06 2.13 -15.73
N PRO A 141 -3.41 0.96 -15.82
CA PRO A 141 -3.98 -0.29 -15.31
C PRO A 141 -4.42 -0.14 -13.85
N ALA A 142 -5.69 -0.46 -13.57
CA ALA A 142 -6.29 -0.25 -12.25
C ALA A 142 -7.26 -1.37 -11.88
N VAL A 143 -7.48 -1.54 -10.58
CA VAL A 143 -8.46 -2.44 -9.96
C VAL A 143 -9.26 -1.70 -8.87
N GLY A 144 -10.41 -2.26 -8.49
CA GLY A 144 -11.21 -1.83 -7.37
C GLY A 144 -11.44 -2.97 -6.39
#